data_cf39f5338a4b3d32f1487dff6fca0ccf
#
_entry.id   cf39f5338a4b3d32f1487dff6fca0ccf
#
_cell.length_a   1.000
_cell.length_b   1.000
_cell.length_c   1.000
_cell.angle_alpha   90.00
_cell.angle_beta   90.00
_cell.angle_gamma   90.00
#
_symmetry.space_group_name_H-M   'P 1'
#
loop_
_entity.id
_entity.type
_entity.pdbx_description
1 polymer ?
#
loop_
_entity_poly.entity_id
_entity_poly.type
_entity_poly.pdbx_seq_one_letter_code
_entity_poly.pdbx_strand_id
1 'polypeptide(L)'
;MPFPSRALLLIVAFCAGCSGLRDTHERLHSVLWMQQSAEYYALVNTTYHRAVEALDRALVDKTWTAAVEQEGDFALLPPAVILDLDETVLDNTPFEAHLIKSRRPFVREEWDLWVEKASAGAVPGALKFIAEAQKKGITVFFVTNRRDYQEVPTRRNLAKLGVALDQDIDSVLSEGEGISNWPPDKTYRRRYLSKKYRILLLVGDDLGDFIEGAMESPDERLHLARQNMHRWGISWFLIPNPIYGSWEMSLHPKSLSDAEILTLKRRLVRDSHYE
;
A
#
# COMPACT_ATOMS: atom_id res chain seq x y z
N MET A 1 -45.51 19.46 -73.57
CA MET A 1 -45.33 18.46 -72.51
C MET A 1 -44.03 18.80 -71.79
N PRO A 2 -44.08 19.24 -70.53
CA PRO A 2 -42.84 19.54 -69.78
C PRO A 2 -42.37 18.28 -68.99
N PHE A 3 -41.08 18.06 -69.05
CA PHE A 3 -40.37 17.00 -68.28
C PHE A 3 -40.27 17.38 -66.81
N PRO A 4 -40.45 16.46 -65.88
CA PRO A 4 -40.28 16.75 -64.47
C PRO A 4 -38.79 16.73 -64.10
N SER A 5 -38.33 17.78 -63.44
CA SER A 5 -37.00 17.90 -62.83
C SER A 5 -36.90 16.92 -61.62
N ARG A 6 -35.96 16.00 -61.72
CA ARG A 6 -35.58 15.13 -60.60
C ARG A 6 -34.67 15.91 -59.64
N ALA A 7 -35.21 16.25 -58.49
CA ALA A 7 -34.42 16.77 -57.37
C ALA A 7 -33.54 15.64 -56.81
N LEU A 8 -32.25 15.80 -56.93
CA LEU A 8 -31.26 14.91 -56.33
C LEU A 8 -31.10 15.27 -54.84
N LEU A 9 -31.68 14.46 -53.97
CA LEU A 9 -31.52 14.62 -52.52
C LEU A 9 -30.12 14.09 -52.14
N LEU A 10 -29.17 15.02 -51.88
CA LEU A 10 -27.86 14.70 -51.29
C LEU A 10 -28.10 14.35 -49.79
N ILE A 11 -28.09 13.09 -49.44
CA ILE A 11 -27.99 12.65 -48.04
C ILE A 11 -26.55 12.80 -47.59
N VAL A 12 -26.24 13.91 -46.91
CA VAL A 12 -24.96 14.04 -46.21
C VAL A 12 -25.02 13.19 -44.95
N ALA A 13 -24.47 11.98 -45.03
CA ALA A 13 -24.23 11.15 -43.87
C ALA A 13 -23.17 11.84 -42.99
N PHE A 14 -23.61 12.51 -41.95
CA PHE A 14 -22.73 12.94 -40.86
C PHE A 14 -22.26 11.67 -40.16
N CYS A 15 -21.10 11.15 -40.54
CA CYS A 15 -20.33 10.25 -39.71
C CYS A 15 -19.89 11.05 -38.49
N ALA A 16 -20.72 11.10 -37.45
CA ALA A 16 -20.28 11.45 -36.11
C ALA A 16 -19.26 10.37 -35.74
N GLY A 17 -17.99 10.66 -35.97
CA GLY A 17 -16.88 9.92 -35.40
C GLY A 17 -17.02 10.01 -33.88
N CYS A 18 -17.68 9.01 -33.29
CA CYS A 18 -17.51 8.74 -31.88
C CYS A 18 -16.02 8.45 -31.68
N SER A 19 -15.23 9.48 -31.41
CA SER A 19 -14.02 9.32 -30.64
C SER A 19 -14.48 8.83 -29.28
N GLY A 20 -14.74 7.53 -29.18
CA GLY A 20 -15.10 6.88 -27.94
C GLY A 20 -13.96 7.21 -26.97
N LEU A 21 -14.25 8.05 -25.99
CA LEU A 21 -13.45 8.15 -24.78
C LEU A 21 -13.23 6.71 -24.37
N ARG A 22 -12.00 6.23 -24.47
CA ARG A 22 -11.67 4.89 -23.97
C ARG A 22 -12.00 4.94 -22.49
N ASP A 23 -13.04 4.24 -22.10
CA ASP A 23 -13.47 4.05 -20.72
C ASP A 23 -12.40 3.20 -20.04
N THR A 24 -11.39 3.86 -19.49
CA THR A 24 -10.27 3.23 -18.79
C THR A 24 -10.47 3.41 -17.31
N HIS A 25 -10.43 2.32 -16.55
CA HIS A 25 -10.41 2.38 -15.11
C HIS A 25 -9.10 3.05 -14.63
N GLU A 26 -9.17 4.00 -13.69
CA GLU A 26 -7.99 4.76 -13.23
C GLU A 26 -6.84 3.87 -12.76
N ARG A 27 -7.15 2.74 -12.10
CA ARG A 27 -6.15 1.82 -11.53
C ARG A 27 -5.54 0.85 -12.55
N LEU A 28 -6.02 0.85 -13.80
CA LEU A 28 -5.63 -0.16 -14.80
C LEU A 28 -4.12 -0.23 -15.01
N HIS A 29 -3.46 0.91 -15.26
CA HIS A 29 -2.01 0.93 -15.49
C HIS A 29 -1.21 0.55 -14.25
N SER A 30 -1.63 1.00 -13.08
CA SER A 30 -0.98 0.68 -11.80
C SER A 30 -1.03 -0.81 -11.50
N VAL A 31 -2.21 -1.43 -11.65
CA VAL A 31 -2.39 -2.88 -11.44
C VAL A 31 -1.59 -3.68 -12.48
N LEU A 32 -1.64 -3.30 -13.76
CA LEU A 32 -0.84 -3.97 -14.79
C LEU A 32 0.65 -3.86 -14.51
N TRP A 33 1.12 -2.69 -14.05
CA TRP A 33 2.53 -2.50 -13.70
C TRP A 33 2.94 -3.43 -12.55
N MET A 34 2.14 -3.54 -11.50
CA MET A 34 2.45 -4.45 -10.38
C MET A 34 2.38 -5.92 -10.80
N GLN A 35 1.41 -6.32 -11.64
CA GLN A 35 1.23 -7.72 -12.02
C GLN A 35 2.15 -8.20 -13.14
N GLN A 36 2.61 -7.32 -14.03
CA GLN A 36 3.24 -7.73 -15.29
C GLN A 36 4.63 -7.14 -15.53
N SER A 37 5.05 -6.11 -14.76
CA SER A 37 6.34 -5.49 -15.04
C SER A 37 7.50 -6.20 -14.36
N ALA A 38 8.60 -6.37 -15.08
CA ALA A 38 9.87 -6.83 -14.53
C ALA A 38 10.45 -5.82 -13.54
N GLU A 39 10.15 -4.53 -13.74
CA GLU A 39 10.60 -3.43 -12.91
C GLU A 39 10.02 -3.51 -11.50
N TYR A 40 8.71 -3.72 -11.37
CA TYR A 40 8.08 -3.96 -10.06
C TYR A 40 8.72 -5.15 -9.34
N TYR A 41 8.81 -6.29 -10.03
CA TYR A 41 9.42 -7.50 -9.47
C TYR A 41 10.86 -7.23 -8.99
N ALA A 42 11.67 -6.56 -9.80
CA ALA A 42 13.06 -6.26 -9.46
C ALA A 42 13.16 -5.29 -8.27
N LEU A 43 12.36 -4.21 -8.26
CA LEU A 43 12.34 -3.22 -7.18
C LEU A 43 11.98 -3.86 -5.84
N VAL A 44 10.90 -4.62 -5.81
CA VAL A 44 10.40 -5.23 -4.57
C VAL A 44 11.39 -6.26 -4.02
N ASN A 45 11.93 -7.14 -4.88
CA ASN A 45 12.96 -8.10 -4.48
C ASN A 45 14.23 -7.40 -3.98
N THR A 46 14.65 -6.32 -4.64
CA THR A 46 15.82 -5.53 -4.20
C THR A 46 15.55 -4.91 -2.83
N THR A 47 14.36 -4.37 -2.60
CA THR A 47 13.96 -3.79 -1.31
C THR A 47 14.04 -4.83 -0.20
N TYR A 48 13.43 -6.00 -0.38
CA TYR A 48 13.49 -7.07 0.62
C TYR A 48 14.90 -7.65 0.81
N HIS A 49 15.68 -7.77 -0.26
CA HIS A 49 17.08 -8.21 -0.16
C HIS A 49 17.90 -7.25 0.72
N ARG A 50 17.77 -5.93 0.49
CA ARG A 50 18.42 -4.90 1.31
C ARG A 50 17.92 -4.91 2.76
N ALA A 51 16.63 -5.18 2.97
CA ALA A 51 16.07 -5.32 4.31
C ALA A 51 16.69 -6.53 5.05
N VAL A 52 16.88 -7.67 4.38
CA VAL A 52 17.59 -8.84 4.97
C VAL A 52 19.02 -8.48 5.35
N GLU A 53 19.78 -7.81 4.47
CA GLU A 53 21.15 -7.37 4.78
C GLU A 53 21.22 -6.40 5.96
N ALA A 54 20.19 -5.57 6.16
CA ALA A 54 20.13 -4.61 7.25
C ALA A 54 19.93 -5.29 8.63
N LEU A 55 19.29 -6.48 8.69
CA LEU A 55 19.01 -7.18 9.94
C LEU A 55 20.27 -7.46 10.77
N ASP A 56 21.37 -7.89 10.16
CA ASP A 56 22.59 -8.23 10.87
C ASP A 56 23.23 -6.98 11.52
N ARG A 57 23.29 -5.89 10.78
CA ARG A 57 23.79 -4.61 11.30
C ARG A 57 22.92 -4.09 12.45
N ALA A 58 21.58 -4.13 12.25
CA ALA A 58 20.63 -3.67 13.23
C ALA A 58 20.64 -4.52 14.52
N LEU A 59 20.91 -5.81 14.43
CA LEU A 59 21.06 -6.67 15.62
C LEU A 59 22.29 -6.32 16.45
N VAL A 60 23.43 -6.08 15.79
CA VAL A 60 24.71 -5.79 16.44
C VAL A 60 24.71 -4.40 17.09
N ASP A 61 24.21 -3.39 16.39
CA ASP A 61 24.17 -2.03 16.89
C ASP A 61 23.01 -1.85 17.88
N LYS A 62 23.34 -1.76 19.16
CA LYS A 62 22.33 -1.61 20.24
C LYS A 62 21.69 -0.23 20.29
N THR A 63 22.25 0.76 19.58
CA THR A 63 21.67 2.10 19.45
C THR A 63 20.71 2.21 18.26
N TRP A 64 20.65 1.16 17.43
CA TRP A 64 19.80 1.12 16.25
C TRP A 64 18.32 0.96 16.58
N THR A 65 17.52 1.90 16.06
CA THR A 65 16.06 1.74 15.99
C THR A 65 15.49 2.36 14.71
N ALA A 66 14.49 1.71 14.13
CA ALA A 66 13.72 2.22 12.99
C ALA A 66 12.55 3.10 13.42
N ALA A 67 11.97 2.87 14.61
CA ALA A 67 10.79 3.59 15.05
C ALA A 67 11.17 4.96 15.61
N VAL A 68 10.56 6.02 15.09
CA VAL A 68 10.71 7.38 15.63
C VAL A 68 10.07 7.53 17.02
N GLU A 69 9.17 6.62 17.34
CA GLU A 69 8.47 6.51 18.63
C GLU A 69 9.29 5.79 19.72
N GLN A 70 10.47 5.28 19.38
CA GLN A 70 11.33 4.57 20.34
C GLN A 70 11.96 5.54 21.31
N GLU A 71 11.68 5.37 22.58
CA GLU A 71 12.15 6.22 23.67
C GLU A 71 12.83 5.41 24.78
N GLY A 72 13.63 6.10 25.62
CA GLY A 72 14.27 5.51 26.79
C GLY A 72 15.40 4.53 26.46
N ASP A 73 15.70 3.62 27.38
CA ASP A 73 16.72 2.59 27.19
C ASP A 73 16.10 1.35 26.54
N PHE A 74 16.28 1.24 25.23
CA PHE A 74 15.78 0.13 24.42
C PHE A 74 16.85 -0.89 24.02
N ALA A 75 18.11 -0.66 24.39
CA ALA A 75 19.24 -1.48 23.97
C ALA A 75 19.09 -2.98 24.32
N LEU A 76 18.44 -3.25 25.46
CA LEU A 76 18.22 -4.60 25.98
C LEU A 76 16.84 -5.18 25.64
N LEU A 77 15.94 -4.40 25.04
CA LEU A 77 14.65 -4.91 24.63
C LEU A 77 14.81 -5.98 23.53
N PRO A 78 13.92 -6.99 23.48
CA PRO A 78 13.94 -8.00 22.44
C PRO A 78 13.79 -7.36 21.06
N PRO A 79 14.53 -7.85 20.05
CA PRO A 79 14.49 -7.26 18.71
C PRO A 79 13.20 -7.62 17.98
N ALA A 80 12.65 -6.65 17.25
CA ALA A 80 11.49 -6.85 16.41
C ALA A 80 11.58 -6.07 15.10
N VAL A 81 10.82 -6.50 14.10
CA VAL A 81 10.52 -5.75 12.87
C VAL A 81 9.03 -5.54 12.77
N ILE A 82 8.63 -4.43 12.15
CA ILE A 82 7.22 -4.14 11.86
C ILE A 82 7.03 -4.09 10.36
N LEU A 83 6.06 -4.85 9.86
CA LEU A 83 5.61 -4.85 8.47
C LEU A 83 4.15 -4.40 8.40
N ASP A 84 3.81 -3.66 7.37
CA ASP A 84 2.44 -3.59 6.91
C ASP A 84 2.02 -4.91 6.23
N LEU A 85 0.76 -5.08 5.91
CA LEU A 85 0.24 -6.29 5.26
C LEU A 85 -0.14 -6.08 3.79
N ASP A 86 -1.08 -5.20 3.52
CA ASP A 86 -1.67 -5.06 2.19
C ASP A 86 -0.71 -4.34 1.24
N GLU A 87 -0.39 -4.93 0.11
CA GLU A 87 0.64 -4.52 -0.87
C GLU A 87 2.08 -4.47 -0.32
N THR A 88 2.25 -4.91 0.92
CA THR A 88 3.57 -5.10 1.54
C THR A 88 3.92 -6.58 1.68
N VAL A 89 3.10 -7.37 2.37
CA VAL A 89 3.27 -8.83 2.52
C VAL A 89 2.27 -9.59 1.66
N LEU A 90 1.04 -9.11 1.60
CA LEU A 90 -0.09 -9.70 0.86
C LEU A 90 -0.34 -8.93 -0.42
N ASP A 91 -0.38 -9.64 -1.55
CA ASP A 91 -0.71 -9.09 -2.86
C ASP A 91 -2.23 -9.12 -3.07
N ASN A 92 -2.85 -7.95 -3.03
CA ASN A 92 -4.28 -7.77 -3.30
C ASN A 92 -4.56 -7.30 -4.74
N THR A 93 -3.58 -7.30 -5.63
CA THR A 93 -3.80 -6.93 -7.04
C THR A 93 -4.87 -7.81 -7.74
N PRO A 94 -5.12 -9.08 -7.35
CA PRO A 94 -6.27 -9.83 -7.89
C PRO A 94 -7.63 -9.24 -7.50
N PHE A 95 -7.78 -8.66 -6.32
CA PHE A 95 -8.98 -7.93 -5.92
C PHE A 95 -9.15 -6.65 -6.75
N GLU A 96 -8.09 -5.88 -6.90
CA GLU A 96 -8.07 -4.68 -7.73
C GLU A 96 -8.40 -4.99 -9.21
N ALA A 97 -7.87 -6.08 -9.74
CA ALA A 97 -8.21 -6.57 -11.08
C ALA A 97 -9.69 -6.96 -11.21
N HIS A 98 -10.30 -7.48 -10.13
CA HIS A 98 -11.75 -7.74 -10.12
C HIS A 98 -12.55 -6.43 -10.22
N LEU A 99 -12.19 -5.38 -9.49
CA LEU A 99 -12.84 -4.06 -9.57
C LEU A 99 -12.71 -3.47 -10.97
N ILE A 100 -11.51 -3.54 -11.58
CA ILE A 100 -11.27 -3.06 -12.95
C ILE A 100 -12.16 -3.80 -13.97
N LYS A 101 -12.20 -5.14 -13.93
CA LYS A 101 -12.96 -5.97 -14.88
C LYS A 101 -14.46 -5.80 -14.72
N SER A 102 -14.94 -5.60 -13.50
CA SER A 102 -16.34 -5.36 -13.18
C SER A 102 -16.75 -3.88 -13.32
N ARG A 103 -15.78 -2.97 -13.58
CA ARG A 103 -16.00 -1.52 -13.67
C ARG A 103 -16.65 -0.95 -12.42
N ARG A 104 -16.20 -1.39 -11.26
CA ARG A 104 -16.77 -1.00 -9.95
C ARG A 104 -15.77 -0.25 -9.11
N PRO A 105 -16.22 0.73 -8.34
CA PRO A 105 -15.40 1.36 -7.32
C PRO A 105 -15.12 0.37 -6.18
N PHE A 106 -14.22 0.75 -5.29
CA PHE A 106 -14.01 0.02 -4.04
C PHE A 106 -15.31 0.02 -3.20
N VAL A 107 -15.71 -1.18 -2.75
CA VAL A 107 -16.85 -1.38 -1.84
C VAL A 107 -16.38 -2.23 -0.67
N ARG A 108 -16.63 -1.74 0.54
CA ARG A 108 -16.16 -2.38 1.78
C ARG A 108 -16.61 -3.84 1.89
N GLU A 109 -17.84 -4.14 1.56
CA GLU A 109 -18.41 -5.48 1.65
C GLU A 109 -17.73 -6.47 0.71
N GLU A 110 -17.29 -6.02 -0.48
CA GLU A 110 -16.52 -6.87 -1.42
C GLU A 110 -15.09 -7.10 -0.92
N TRP A 111 -14.50 -6.08 -0.31
CA TRP A 111 -13.21 -6.22 0.37
C TRP A 111 -13.29 -7.21 1.53
N ASP A 112 -14.32 -7.14 2.36
CA ASP A 112 -14.51 -8.07 3.47
C ASP A 112 -14.63 -9.52 2.95
N LEU A 113 -15.34 -9.74 1.86
CA LEU A 113 -15.43 -11.05 1.21
C LEU A 113 -14.09 -11.51 0.62
N TRP A 114 -13.27 -10.59 0.11
CA TRP A 114 -11.92 -10.92 -0.36
C TRP A 114 -11.02 -11.34 0.80
N VAL A 115 -11.00 -10.59 1.87
CA VAL A 115 -10.20 -10.91 3.07
C VAL A 115 -10.66 -12.25 3.66
N GLU A 116 -11.98 -12.49 3.75
CA GLU A 116 -12.52 -13.75 4.28
C GLU A 116 -12.08 -14.99 3.48
N LYS A 117 -11.88 -14.88 2.17
CA LYS A 117 -11.33 -15.99 1.35
C LYS A 117 -9.92 -16.39 1.80
N ALA A 118 -9.16 -15.48 2.39
CA ALA A 118 -7.77 -15.71 2.81
C ALA A 118 -6.94 -16.34 1.67
N SER A 119 -6.96 -15.70 0.49
CA SER A 119 -6.36 -16.22 -0.75
C SER A 119 -5.43 -15.23 -1.44
N ALA A 120 -5.09 -14.13 -0.77
CA ALA A 120 -4.05 -13.22 -1.25
C ALA A 120 -2.71 -13.95 -1.35
N GLY A 121 -2.02 -13.78 -2.46
CA GLY A 121 -0.64 -14.24 -2.65
C GLY A 121 0.35 -13.43 -1.81
N ALA A 122 1.60 -13.79 -1.87
CA ALA A 122 2.65 -13.02 -1.22
C ALA A 122 3.30 -12.03 -2.20
N VAL A 123 3.58 -10.84 -1.72
CA VAL A 123 4.45 -9.88 -2.42
C VAL A 123 5.85 -10.50 -2.59
N PRO A 124 6.49 -10.40 -3.77
CA PRO A 124 7.78 -11.01 -4.03
C PRO A 124 8.85 -10.63 -3.00
N GLY A 125 9.53 -11.62 -2.41
CA GLY A 125 10.58 -11.40 -1.40
C GLY A 125 10.10 -11.32 0.05
N ALA A 126 8.81 -11.01 0.31
CA ALA A 126 8.29 -10.83 1.65
C ALA A 126 8.45 -12.07 2.54
N LEU A 127 8.04 -13.24 2.06
CA LEU A 127 8.14 -14.48 2.83
C LEU A 127 9.58 -14.85 3.17
N LYS A 128 10.52 -14.60 2.26
CA LYS A 128 11.94 -14.81 2.50
C LYS A 128 12.46 -13.90 3.60
N PHE A 129 12.10 -12.61 3.56
CA PHE A 129 12.47 -11.65 4.61
C PHE A 129 11.93 -12.07 5.98
N ILE A 130 10.65 -12.45 6.06
CA ILE A 130 10.01 -12.90 7.30
C ILE A 130 10.75 -14.12 7.86
N ALA A 131 11.01 -15.13 7.03
CA ALA A 131 11.71 -16.34 7.45
C ALA A 131 13.14 -16.04 7.95
N GLU A 132 13.89 -15.16 7.28
CA GLU A 132 15.24 -14.77 7.71
C GLU A 132 15.21 -13.97 9.03
N ALA A 133 14.23 -13.08 9.24
CA ALA A 133 14.05 -12.38 10.50
C ALA A 133 13.76 -13.37 11.63
N GLN A 134 12.79 -14.26 11.46
CA GLN A 134 12.41 -15.27 12.45
C GLN A 134 13.58 -16.21 12.78
N LYS A 135 14.34 -16.67 11.76
CA LYS A 135 15.52 -17.50 11.95
C LYS A 135 16.60 -16.83 12.82
N LYS A 136 16.69 -15.49 12.78
CA LYS A 136 17.61 -14.70 13.61
C LYS A 136 17.04 -14.38 15.02
N GLY A 137 15.89 -14.93 15.40
CA GLY A 137 15.24 -14.68 16.68
C GLY A 137 14.60 -13.27 16.77
N ILE A 138 14.28 -12.67 15.63
CA ILE A 138 13.63 -11.36 15.55
C ILE A 138 12.12 -11.58 15.49
N THR A 139 11.37 -10.96 16.40
CA THR A 139 9.91 -11.00 16.37
C THR A 139 9.38 -10.20 15.18
N VAL A 140 8.46 -10.77 14.42
CA VAL A 140 7.85 -10.12 13.27
C VAL A 140 6.43 -9.69 13.64
N PHE A 141 6.18 -8.39 13.62
CA PHE A 141 4.85 -7.80 13.82
C PHE A 141 4.27 -7.32 12.50
N PHE A 142 2.97 -7.55 12.36
CA PHE A 142 2.18 -7.04 11.23
C PHE A 142 1.24 -5.96 11.77
N VAL A 143 1.42 -4.72 11.32
CA VAL A 143 0.59 -3.57 11.72
C VAL A 143 -0.25 -3.14 10.52
N THR A 144 -1.54 -3.48 10.54
CA THR A 144 -2.43 -3.35 9.38
C THR A 144 -3.66 -2.50 9.66
N ASN A 145 -4.18 -1.83 8.64
CA ASN A 145 -5.48 -1.15 8.67
C ASN A 145 -6.65 -2.06 8.25
N ARG A 146 -6.41 -3.38 8.16
CA ARG A 146 -7.51 -4.33 8.24
C ARG A 146 -8.18 -4.18 9.60
N ARG A 147 -9.52 -4.30 9.62
CA ARG A 147 -10.30 -4.16 10.85
C ARG A 147 -10.10 -5.36 11.77
N ASP A 148 -10.35 -5.19 13.07
CA ASP A 148 -10.28 -6.23 14.09
C ASP A 148 -11.07 -7.49 13.71
N TYR A 149 -12.29 -7.36 13.17
CA TYR A 149 -13.10 -8.51 12.73
C TYR A 149 -12.49 -9.24 11.52
N GLN A 150 -11.53 -8.65 10.81
CA GLN A 150 -10.80 -9.27 9.70
C GLN A 150 -9.51 -9.98 10.15
N GLU A 151 -9.16 -9.94 11.42
CA GLU A 151 -7.90 -10.50 11.92
C GLU A 151 -7.84 -12.02 11.74
N VAL A 152 -8.90 -12.74 12.08
CA VAL A 152 -8.94 -14.21 11.94
C VAL A 152 -8.68 -14.67 10.50
N PRO A 153 -9.37 -14.16 9.47
CA PRO A 153 -9.06 -14.51 8.08
C PRO A 153 -7.66 -14.01 7.64
N THR A 154 -7.16 -12.91 8.19
CA THR A 154 -5.81 -12.41 7.91
C THR A 154 -4.75 -13.39 8.43
N ARG A 155 -4.84 -13.83 9.68
CA ARG A 155 -3.97 -14.85 10.26
C ARG A 155 -4.03 -16.16 9.48
N ARG A 156 -5.22 -16.56 9.03
CA ARG A 156 -5.42 -17.75 8.18
C ARG A 156 -4.70 -17.59 6.83
N ASN A 157 -4.71 -16.40 6.23
CA ASN A 157 -3.99 -16.14 4.98
C ASN A 157 -2.46 -16.25 5.19
N LEU A 158 -1.93 -15.61 6.22
CA LEU A 158 -0.52 -15.68 6.57
C LEU A 158 -0.07 -17.14 6.81
N ALA A 159 -0.86 -17.92 7.56
CA ALA A 159 -0.58 -19.33 7.81
C ALA A 159 -0.58 -20.17 6.52
N LYS A 160 -1.52 -19.93 5.59
CA LYS A 160 -1.52 -20.59 4.26
C LYS A 160 -0.27 -20.29 3.44
N LEU A 161 0.34 -19.13 3.62
CA LEU A 161 1.58 -18.72 2.98
C LEU A 161 2.82 -19.27 3.70
N GLY A 162 2.64 -19.99 4.82
CA GLY A 162 3.73 -20.60 5.58
C GLY A 162 4.38 -19.63 6.58
N VAL A 163 3.76 -18.50 6.87
CA VAL A 163 4.23 -17.59 7.93
C VAL A 163 3.95 -18.21 9.29
N ALA A 164 4.97 -18.46 10.07
CA ALA A 164 4.84 -18.93 11.46
C ALA A 164 4.43 -17.75 12.34
N LEU A 165 3.20 -17.77 12.84
CA LEU A 165 2.72 -16.81 13.83
C LEU A 165 2.95 -17.39 15.23
N ASP A 166 3.52 -16.59 16.11
CA ASP A 166 3.67 -16.94 17.51
C ASP A 166 2.28 -17.08 18.17
N GLN A 167 2.13 -18.05 19.03
CA GLN A 167 0.86 -18.29 19.73
C GLN A 167 0.76 -17.53 21.05
N ASP A 168 1.90 -17.16 21.62
CA ASP A 168 2.01 -16.45 22.89
C ASP A 168 2.11 -14.93 22.70
N ILE A 169 2.42 -14.48 21.46
CA ILE A 169 2.57 -13.08 21.12
C ILE A 169 1.51 -12.70 20.09
N ASP A 170 0.71 -11.70 20.41
CA ASP A 170 -0.13 -11.07 19.42
C ASP A 170 0.71 -10.30 18.41
N SER A 171 0.93 -10.93 17.25
CA SER A 171 1.82 -10.44 16.19
C SER A 171 1.09 -9.74 15.03
N VAL A 172 -0.25 -9.73 15.03
CA VAL A 172 -1.06 -9.04 14.01
C VAL A 172 -1.89 -7.97 14.72
N LEU A 173 -1.54 -6.72 14.54
CA LEU A 173 -2.19 -5.58 15.19
C LEU A 173 -3.08 -4.86 14.18
N SER A 174 -4.37 -5.03 14.33
CA SER A 174 -5.41 -4.53 13.42
C SER A 174 -5.94 -3.14 13.83
N GLU A 175 -6.60 -2.44 12.89
CA GLU A 175 -7.36 -1.25 13.21
C GLU A 175 -8.62 -1.62 14.03
N GLY A 176 -8.92 -0.85 15.08
CA GLY A 176 -10.08 -1.09 15.95
C GLY A 176 -9.83 -2.10 17.06
N GLU A 177 -8.67 -2.74 17.08
CA GLU A 177 -8.34 -3.79 18.02
C GLU A 177 -8.00 -3.25 19.42
N GLY A 178 -8.23 -4.13 20.41
CA GLY A 178 -7.86 -3.92 21.80
C GLY A 178 -8.74 -2.92 22.54
N ILE A 179 -8.46 -2.73 23.83
CA ILE A 179 -9.17 -1.79 24.72
C ILE A 179 -9.03 -0.34 24.20
N SER A 180 -7.92 -0.05 23.50
CA SER A 180 -7.62 1.29 22.99
C SER A 180 -8.35 1.60 21.68
N ASN A 181 -9.00 0.62 21.04
CA ASN A 181 -9.69 0.80 19.75
C ASN A 181 -8.79 1.59 18.77
N TRP A 182 -7.65 1.01 18.40
CA TRP A 182 -6.61 1.72 17.65
C TRP A 182 -7.13 2.38 16.37
N PRO A 183 -6.81 3.66 16.15
CA PRO A 183 -7.21 4.36 14.93
C PRO A 183 -6.43 3.83 13.71
N PRO A 184 -6.83 4.26 12.48
CA PRO A 184 -6.09 3.95 11.25
C PRO A 184 -4.63 4.41 11.29
N ASP A 185 -4.32 5.47 12.04
CA ASP A 185 -2.94 5.95 12.23
C ASP A 185 -2.10 4.90 12.97
N LYS A 186 -1.10 4.37 12.26
CA LYS A 186 -0.24 3.30 12.77
C LYS A 186 0.76 3.76 13.84
N THR A 187 0.93 5.05 14.05
CA THR A 187 1.81 5.64 15.09
C THR A 187 1.51 5.08 16.47
N TYR A 188 0.23 4.89 16.81
CA TYR A 188 -0.16 4.35 18.12
C TYR A 188 0.30 2.90 18.32
N ARG A 189 0.18 2.07 17.29
CA ARG A 189 0.61 0.66 17.31
C ARG A 189 2.14 0.56 17.29
N ARG A 190 2.85 1.38 16.51
CA ARG A 190 4.33 1.47 16.56
C ARG A 190 4.81 1.90 17.95
N ARG A 191 4.20 2.92 18.54
CA ARG A 191 4.52 3.38 19.91
C ARG A 191 4.25 2.30 20.97
N TYR A 192 3.18 1.53 20.83
CA TYR A 192 2.88 0.41 21.71
C TYR A 192 3.97 -0.67 21.64
N LEU A 193 4.38 -1.04 20.43
CA LEU A 193 5.43 -2.04 20.21
C LEU A 193 6.81 -1.52 20.67
N SER A 194 7.14 -0.26 20.43
CA SER A 194 8.42 0.36 20.79
C SER A 194 8.68 0.39 22.30
N LYS A 195 7.63 0.31 23.13
CA LYS A 195 7.79 0.20 24.60
C LYS A 195 8.22 -1.19 25.05
N LYS A 196 8.04 -2.21 24.22
CA LYS A 196 8.28 -3.62 24.57
C LYS A 196 9.39 -4.26 23.76
N TYR A 197 9.68 -3.71 22.57
CA TYR A 197 10.64 -4.25 21.61
C TYR A 197 11.54 -3.14 21.09
N ARG A 198 12.78 -3.50 20.76
CA ARG A 198 13.64 -2.66 19.96
C ARG A 198 13.31 -2.87 18.49
N ILE A 199 12.77 -1.84 17.85
CA ILE A 199 12.27 -1.94 16.47
C ILE A 199 13.46 -1.78 15.51
N LEU A 200 13.86 -2.85 14.85
CA LEU A 200 15.01 -2.87 13.96
C LEU A 200 14.71 -2.28 12.59
N LEU A 201 13.61 -2.70 11.97
CA LEU A 201 13.22 -2.26 10.62
C LEU A 201 11.72 -1.99 10.58
N LEU A 202 11.34 -1.05 9.71
CA LEU A 202 9.97 -0.84 9.24
C LEU A 202 9.91 -1.15 7.74
N VAL A 203 8.89 -1.90 7.33
CA VAL A 203 8.61 -2.23 5.94
C VAL A 203 7.14 -1.93 5.65
N GLY A 204 6.85 -1.18 4.60
CA GLY A 204 5.49 -0.79 4.24
C GLY A 204 5.43 -0.20 2.84
N ASP A 205 4.22 0.06 2.35
CA ASP A 205 3.97 0.66 1.03
C ASP A 205 3.45 2.11 1.13
N ASP A 206 3.12 2.55 2.36
CA ASP A 206 2.57 3.89 2.62
C ASP A 206 3.45 4.67 3.61
N LEU A 207 3.50 6.00 3.48
CA LEU A 207 4.24 6.87 4.40
C LEU A 207 3.80 6.67 5.87
N GLY A 208 2.51 6.37 6.08
CA GLY A 208 1.92 6.11 7.40
C GLY A 208 2.47 4.86 8.11
N ASP A 209 3.15 3.97 7.39
CA ASP A 209 3.82 2.81 7.97
C ASP A 209 5.07 3.20 8.74
N PHE A 210 5.65 4.34 8.42
CA PHE A 210 6.95 4.80 8.90
C PHE A 210 6.86 5.95 9.90
N ILE A 211 5.92 6.89 9.69
CA ILE A 211 5.84 8.13 10.45
C ILE A 211 4.42 8.68 10.47
N GLU A 212 4.11 9.49 11.47
CA GLU A 212 2.89 10.31 11.54
C GLU A 212 2.88 11.36 10.42
N GLY A 213 1.67 11.84 10.03
CA GLY A 213 1.52 12.89 9.02
C GLY A 213 1.30 12.37 7.60
N ALA A 214 0.97 11.09 7.42
CA ALA A 214 0.68 10.51 6.12
C ALA A 214 -0.53 11.14 5.40
N MET A 215 -1.43 11.77 6.13
CA MET A 215 -2.64 12.43 5.59
C MET A 215 -2.47 13.94 5.35
N GLU A 216 -1.28 14.47 5.59
CA GLU A 216 -0.95 15.86 5.33
C GLU A 216 -0.91 16.16 3.81
N SER A 217 -0.74 17.44 3.45
CA SER A 217 -0.63 17.85 2.04
C SER A 217 0.51 17.15 1.31
N PRO A 218 0.45 17.00 -0.02
CA PRO A 218 1.54 16.39 -0.79
C PRO A 218 2.91 17.02 -0.54
N ASP A 219 2.97 18.35 -0.35
CA ASP A 219 4.22 19.06 -0.07
C ASP A 219 4.77 18.72 1.32
N GLU A 220 3.92 18.65 2.33
CA GLU A 220 4.31 18.24 3.69
C GLU A 220 4.72 16.78 3.75
N ARG A 221 4.02 15.87 3.08
CA ARG A 221 4.43 14.47 2.93
C ARG A 221 5.81 14.36 2.31
N LEU A 222 6.08 15.12 1.25
CA LEU A 222 7.40 15.15 0.61
C LEU A 222 8.46 15.74 1.55
N HIS A 223 8.10 16.76 2.34
CA HIS A 223 8.98 17.33 3.36
C HIS A 223 9.35 16.29 4.44
N LEU A 224 8.37 15.56 4.98
CA LEU A 224 8.59 14.46 5.92
C LEU A 224 9.51 13.37 5.35
N ALA A 225 9.27 12.97 4.10
CA ALA A 225 10.12 11.99 3.43
C ALA A 225 11.58 12.48 3.30
N ARG A 226 11.79 13.74 2.94
CA ARG A 226 13.13 14.36 2.83
C ARG A 226 13.85 14.48 4.17
N GLN A 227 13.16 14.88 5.22
CA GLN A 227 13.74 14.96 6.57
C GLN A 227 14.24 13.59 7.06
N ASN A 228 13.64 12.52 6.61
CA ASN A 228 13.97 11.15 7.00
C ASN A 228 14.83 10.40 5.95
N MET A 229 15.51 11.11 5.02
CA MET A 229 16.36 10.50 3.98
C MET A 229 17.43 9.55 4.54
N HIS A 230 17.92 9.79 5.75
CA HIS A 230 18.89 8.94 6.43
C HIS A 230 18.34 7.59 6.89
N ARG A 231 17.02 7.35 6.79
CA ARG A 231 16.35 6.11 7.18
C ARG A 231 15.97 5.26 5.97
N TRP A 232 15.64 5.88 4.84
CA TRP A 232 15.20 5.16 3.63
C TRP A 232 16.29 4.25 3.09
N GLY A 233 15.94 2.96 2.89
CA GLY A 233 16.88 1.92 2.46
C GLY A 233 17.91 1.50 3.51
N ILE A 234 17.81 2.00 4.75
CA ILE A 234 18.68 1.67 5.88
C ILE A 234 17.88 0.97 6.98
N SER A 235 16.89 1.64 7.54
CA SER A 235 15.97 1.10 8.54
C SER A 235 14.50 1.13 8.11
N TRP A 236 14.19 1.89 7.06
CA TRP A 236 12.88 1.99 6.44
C TRP A 236 12.93 1.47 5.01
N PHE A 237 12.05 0.54 4.68
CA PHE A 237 12.02 -0.16 3.38
C PHE A 237 10.65 0.00 2.75
N LEU A 238 10.57 0.88 1.74
CA LEU A 238 9.32 1.20 1.03
C LEU A 238 9.09 0.21 -0.11
N ILE A 239 7.91 -0.39 -0.14
CA ILE A 239 7.39 -1.18 -1.25
C ILE A 239 6.56 -0.25 -2.15
N PRO A 240 6.78 -0.21 -3.47
CA PRO A 240 6.01 0.69 -4.33
C PRO A 240 4.56 0.24 -4.49
N ASN A 241 3.61 1.11 -4.15
CA ASN A 241 2.18 0.93 -4.42
C ASN A 241 1.61 2.14 -5.19
N PRO A 242 1.45 2.04 -6.51
CA PRO A 242 0.85 3.10 -7.32
C PRO A 242 -0.68 2.98 -7.45
N ILE A 243 -1.33 2.01 -6.77
CA ILE A 243 -2.76 1.74 -6.95
C ILE A 243 -3.60 2.64 -6.06
N TYR A 244 -3.25 2.71 -4.78
CA TYR A 244 -3.96 3.46 -3.74
C TYR A 244 -3.03 3.76 -2.56
N GLY A 245 -3.48 4.56 -1.62
CA GLY A 245 -2.74 4.87 -0.40
C GLY A 245 -3.00 6.29 0.09
N SER A 246 -2.34 6.66 1.18
CA SER A 246 -2.44 8.01 1.71
C SER A 246 -1.91 9.06 0.71
N TRP A 247 -1.01 8.68 -0.21
CA TRP A 247 -0.52 9.55 -1.28
C TRP A 247 -1.65 10.04 -2.18
N GLU A 248 -2.59 9.17 -2.53
CA GLU A 248 -3.76 9.50 -3.35
C GLU A 248 -4.79 10.28 -2.53
N MET A 249 -5.08 9.80 -1.31
CA MET A 249 -6.06 10.43 -0.43
C MET A 249 -5.66 11.85 -0.01
N SER A 250 -4.38 12.16 0.05
CA SER A 250 -3.87 13.50 0.36
C SER A 250 -4.04 14.52 -0.77
N LEU A 251 -4.33 14.06 -2.01
CA LEU A 251 -4.51 14.93 -3.16
C LEU A 251 -5.82 15.73 -3.12
N HIS A 252 -6.82 15.30 -2.34
CA HIS A 252 -8.14 15.88 -2.37
C HIS A 252 -8.89 15.79 -1.03
N PRO A 253 -9.81 16.73 -0.75
CA PRO A 253 -10.73 16.62 0.37
C PRO A 253 -11.64 15.38 0.25
N LYS A 254 -11.98 14.75 1.37
CA LYS A 254 -12.89 13.60 1.44
C LYS A 254 -14.33 13.88 0.97
N SER A 255 -14.70 15.16 0.84
CA SER A 255 -16.06 15.60 0.48
C SER A 255 -16.34 15.62 -1.03
N LEU A 256 -15.33 15.39 -1.87
CA LEU A 256 -15.49 15.42 -3.32
C LEU A 256 -16.09 14.11 -3.85
N SER A 257 -16.93 14.24 -4.90
CA SER A 257 -17.40 13.09 -5.69
C SER A 257 -16.27 12.54 -6.58
N ASP A 258 -16.41 11.29 -7.03
CA ASP A 258 -15.42 10.63 -7.91
C ASP A 258 -15.14 11.46 -9.18
N ALA A 259 -16.15 12.09 -9.78
CA ALA A 259 -15.98 12.93 -10.97
C ALA A 259 -15.16 14.19 -10.68
N GLU A 260 -15.36 14.80 -9.51
CA GLU A 260 -14.59 15.96 -9.06
C GLU A 260 -13.15 15.57 -8.74
N ILE A 261 -12.96 14.42 -8.09
CA ILE A 261 -11.63 13.85 -7.80
C ILE A 261 -10.86 13.62 -9.10
N LEU A 262 -11.47 12.97 -10.10
CA LEU A 262 -10.86 12.74 -11.40
C LEU A 262 -10.48 14.05 -12.11
N THR A 263 -11.36 15.05 -12.03
CA THR A 263 -11.08 16.37 -12.62
C THR A 263 -9.92 17.06 -11.91
N LEU A 264 -9.86 16.96 -10.58
CA LEU A 264 -8.76 17.51 -9.80
C LEU A 264 -7.43 16.80 -10.09
N LYS A 265 -7.42 15.46 -10.13
CA LYS A 265 -6.23 14.68 -10.47
C LYS A 265 -5.64 15.09 -11.82
N ARG A 266 -6.49 15.31 -12.85
CA ARG A 266 -6.05 15.78 -14.16
C ARG A 266 -5.38 17.15 -14.11
N ARG A 267 -5.84 18.06 -13.24
CA ARG A 267 -5.25 19.39 -13.05
C ARG A 267 -3.94 19.35 -12.27
N LEU A 268 -3.74 18.33 -11.42
CA LEU A 268 -2.52 18.18 -10.63
C LEU A 268 -1.34 17.62 -11.44
N VAL A 269 -1.62 16.97 -12.57
CA VAL A 269 -0.56 16.55 -13.51
C VAL A 269 0.07 17.81 -14.11
N ARG A 270 1.40 17.92 -14.00
CA ARG A 270 2.16 19.08 -14.47
C ARG A 270 2.68 18.80 -15.87
N ASP A 271 2.39 19.71 -16.79
CA ASP A 271 2.79 19.66 -18.21
C ASP A 271 3.57 20.91 -18.65
N SER A 272 4.45 21.40 -17.80
CA SER A 272 5.20 22.66 -17.95
C SER A 272 5.93 22.86 -19.29
N HIS A 273 5.89 21.90 -20.21
CA HIS A 273 6.49 21.99 -21.55
C HIS A 273 5.48 22.33 -22.65
N TYR A 274 4.20 22.44 -22.34
CA TYR A 274 3.11 22.69 -23.30
C TYR A 274 2.31 23.97 -23.02
N GLU A 275 2.76 24.80 -22.06
CA GLU A 275 2.21 26.13 -21.77
C GLU A 275 2.90 27.23 -22.58
#